data_b2b3e2d247986cf0d36d16c3baa3ae2f
#
_entry.id   b2b3e2d247986cf0d36d16c3baa3ae2f
#
_cell.length_a   1.000
_cell.length_b   1.000
_cell.length_c   1.000
_cell.angle_alpha   90.00
_cell.angle_beta   90.00
_cell.angle_gamma   90.00
#
_symmetry.space_group_name_H-M   'P 1'
#
loop_
_entity.id
_entity.type
_entity.pdbx_description
1 polymer ?
#
loop_
_entity_poly.entity_id
_entity_poly.type
_entity_poly.pdbx_seq_one_letter_code
_entity_poly.pdbx_strand_id
1 'polypeptide(L)'
;MFITSIGATSCYSCMSYIYGANWEYLDYKELYLRPSAFSDRCANGSDSKYIGKTPCLHNCILIIEKMRVGARGHNGYIRGCYDQIFRHGFNDSNLIASKLKYRDFCTRTMMSSLIARRDKPPDTEVLVCSCRDTLCNGSTRLQSLKAGVQLLFILITLSAIRHVDV
;
A
#
# COMPACT_ATOMS: atom_id res chain seq x y z
N MET A 1 3.79 -28.31 25.97
CA MET A 1 2.78 -27.50 25.25
C MET A 1 3.52 -26.25 24.74
N PHE A 2 4.03 -26.31 23.52
CA PHE A 2 4.77 -25.19 22.92
C PHE A 2 3.73 -24.18 22.43
N ILE A 3 3.63 -23.04 23.14
CA ILE A 3 2.90 -21.87 22.66
C ILE A 3 3.81 -21.25 21.59
N THR A 4 3.55 -21.56 20.31
CA THR A 4 4.11 -20.83 19.21
C THR A 4 3.59 -19.39 19.32
N SER A 5 4.43 -18.49 19.80
CA SER A 5 4.21 -17.06 19.73
C SER A 5 3.98 -16.72 18.26
N ILE A 6 2.75 -16.38 17.88
CA ILE A 6 2.44 -15.80 16.58
C ILE A 6 3.15 -14.44 16.61
N GLY A 7 4.36 -14.39 16.04
CA GLY A 7 5.16 -13.19 16.02
C GLY A 7 4.40 -12.11 15.24
N ALA A 8 4.05 -11.02 15.93
CA ALA A 8 3.46 -9.86 15.28
C ALA A 8 4.44 -9.34 14.22
N THR A 9 4.00 -9.23 12.98
CA THR A 9 4.75 -8.61 11.89
C THR A 9 4.88 -7.12 12.16
N SER A 10 5.96 -6.50 11.72
CA SER A 10 6.15 -5.04 11.81
C SER A 10 5.95 -4.42 10.43
N CYS A 11 5.16 -3.35 10.36
CA CYS A 11 4.93 -2.59 9.14
C CYS A 11 5.49 -1.17 9.27
N TYR A 12 5.94 -0.57 8.16
CA TYR A 12 6.13 0.87 8.14
C TYR A 12 4.79 1.57 8.32
N SER A 13 4.78 2.68 9.11
CA SER A 13 3.60 3.47 9.42
C SER A 13 3.88 4.94 9.16
N CYS A 14 3.40 5.44 8.01
CA CYS A 14 3.54 6.83 7.61
C CYS A 14 2.48 7.22 6.58
N MET A 15 2.29 8.52 6.44
CA MET A 15 1.58 9.16 5.32
C MET A 15 2.43 10.29 4.74
N SER A 16 2.26 10.59 3.44
CA SER A 16 2.89 11.75 2.81
C SER A 16 2.54 13.03 3.58
N TYR A 17 3.45 14.00 3.60
CA TYR A 17 3.30 15.24 4.36
C TYR A 17 1.98 15.97 4.06
N ILE A 18 1.50 15.90 2.82
CA ILE A 18 0.24 16.53 2.40
C ILE A 18 -0.98 16.08 3.24
N TYR A 19 -1.03 14.83 3.70
CA TYR A 19 -2.09 14.36 4.59
C TYR A 19 -2.01 15.04 5.97
N GLY A 20 -0.79 15.21 6.50
CA GLY A 20 -0.55 15.88 7.77
C GLY A 20 -0.90 17.37 7.72
N ALA A 21 -0.50 18.06 6.66
CA ALA A 21 -0.80 19.48 6.44
C ALA A 21 -2.31 19.76 6.34
N ASN A 22 -3.10 18.80 5.87
CA ASN A 22 -4.55 18.93 5.68
C ASN A 22 -5.36 18.04 6.65
N TRP A 23 -4.74 17.52 7.69
CA TRP A 23 -5.32 16.52 8.60
C TRP A 23 -6.64 16.94 9.21
N GLU A 24 -6.72 18.19 9.67
CA GLU A 24 -7.93 18.77 10.24
C GLU A 24 -8.83 19.37 9.16
N TYR A 25 -8.25 20.05 8.17
CA TYR A 25 -8.98 20.83 7.18
C TYR A 25 -9.77 19.96 6.19
N LEU A 26 -9.21 18.80 5.77
CA LEU A 26 -9.89 17.87 4.86
C LEU A 26 -10.51 16.67 5.60
N ASP A 27 -10.71 16.78 6.90
CA ASP A 27 -11.30 15.73 7.76
C ASP A 27 -10.63 14.35 7.61
N TYR A 28 -9.35 14.31 7.26
CA TYR A 28 -8.61 13.04 7.17
C TYR A 28 -8.61 12.27 8.49
N LYS A 29 -8.71 12.96 9.62
CA LYS A 29 -8.86 12.37 10.96
C LYS A 29 -10.13 11.51 11.11
N GLU A 30 -11.19 11.81 10.35
CA GLU A 30 -12.42 11.02 10.37
C GLU A 30 -12.33 9.76 9.52
N LEU A 31 -11.39 9.75 8.56
CA LEU A 31 -11.20 8.65 7.64
C LEU A 31 -10.07 7.70 8.08
N TYR A 32 -8.96 8.28 8.53
CA TYR A 32 -7.74 7.55 8.85
C TYR A 32 -7.43 7.56 10.35
N LEU A 33 -6.76 6.50 10.80
CA LEU A 33 -6.02 6.54 12.05
C LEU A 33 -4.71 7.31 11.82
N ARG A 34 -4.29 8.06 12.84
CA ARG A 34 -3.06 8.85 12.73
C ARG A 34 -1.84 7.94 12.58
N PRO A 35 -1.02 8.09 11.53
CA PRO A 35 0.19 7.30 11.35
C PRO A 35 1.28 7.70 12.34
N SER A 36 2.33 6.89 12.42
CA SER A 36 3.50 7.21 13.26
C SER A 36 4.26 8.44 12.75
N ALA A 37 4.19 8.77 11.46
CA ALA A 37 4.85 9.94 10.89
C ALA A 37 4.12 10.48 9.65
N PHE A 38 4.16 11.80 9.48
CA PHE A 38 3.84 12.48 8.23
C PHE A 38 5.14 12.95 7.57
N SER A 39 5.47 12.39 6.41
CA SER A 39 6.74 12.69 5.72
C SER A 39 6.66 12.34 4.24
N ASP A 40 7.23 13.17 3.37
CA ASP A 40 7.36 12.87 1.94
C ASP A 40 8.31 11.69 1.67
N ARG A 41 9.14 11.31 2.65
CA ARG A 41 9.92 10.07 2.61
C ARG A 41 9.04 8.81 2.68
N CYS A 42 7.77 8.94 3.02
CA CYS A 42 6.78 7.87 2.91
C CYS A 42 6.64 7.35 1.46
N ALA A 43 6.98 8.15 0.46
CA ALA A 43 7.03 7.73 -0.93
C ALA A 43 8.11 6.66 -1.17
N ASN A 44 9.27 6.80 -0.50
CA ASN A 44 10.38 5.86 -0.61
C ASN A 44 10.60 5.14 0.73
N GLY A 45 9.99 3.95 0.87
CA GLY A 45 10.04 3.17 2.10
C GLY A 45 11.42 2.61 2.48
N SER A 46 12.45 2.79 1.67
CA SER A 46 13.82 2.37 2.02
C SER A 46 14.48 3.28 3.07
N ASP A 47 13.97 4.50 3.25
CA ASP A 47 14.52 5.46 4.21
C ASP A 47 13.82 5.34 5.59
N SER A 48 14.10 4.23 6.27
CA SER A 48 13.43 3.84 7.52
C SER A 48 13.66 4.80 8.69
N LYS A 49 14.63 5.72 8.60
CA LYS A 49 14.99 6.64 9.70
C LYS A 49 13.89 7.67 10.00
N TYR A 50 13.08 8.03 9.01
CA TYR A 50 12.11 9.13 9.10
C TYR A 50 10.66 8.67 8.93
N ILE A 51 10.45 7.37 8.83
CA ILE A 51 9.12 6.74 8.78
C ILE A 51 8.97 5.81 9.97
N GLY A 52 7.85 5.90 10.65
CA GLY A 52 7.58 5.08 11.83
C GLY A 52 7.32 3.62 11.49
N LYS A 53 7.20 2.81 12.53
CA LYS A 53 6.85 1.39 12.46
C LYS A 53 5.70 1.10 13.41
N THR A 54 4.90 0.09 13.09
CA THR A 54 3.80 -0.37 13.93
C THR A 54 3.73 -1.89 13.92
N PRO A 55 3.42 -2.54 15.06
CA PRO A 55 3.12 -3.97 15.08
C PRO A 55 1.83 -4.26 14.31
N CYS A 56 1.75 -5.41 13.67
CA CYS A 56 0.65 -5.79 12.80
C CYS A 56 0.30 -7.27 12.97
N LEU A 57 -1.00 -7.56 13.13
CA LEU A 57 -1.51 -8.93 13.19
C LEU A 57 -1.78 -9.52 11.81
N HIS A 58 -2.15 -8.65 10.85
CA HIS A 58 -2.43 -9.02 9.47
C HIS A 58 -1.35 -8.51 8.53
N ASN A 59 -1.69 -8.21 7.30
CA ASN A 59 -0.75 -7.76 6.29
C ASN A 59 -0.37 -6.29 6.45
N CYS A 60 0.85 -5.95 6.05
CA CYS A 60 1.26 -4.58 5.82
C CYS A 60 0.63 -4.06 4.53
N ILE A 61 0.20 -2.81 4.55
CA ILE A 61 -0.50 -2.16 3.43
C ILE A 61 0.32 -0.97 2.91
N LEU A 62 0.27 -0.80 1.60
CA LEU A 62 0.67 0.40 0.88
C LEU A 62 -0.52 0.87 0.03
N ILE A 63 -0.94 2.13 0.19
CA ILE A 63 -1.91 2.78 -0.69
C ILE A 63 -1.21 3.94 -1.39
N ILE A 64 -1.41 4.05 -2.70
CA ILE A 64 -0.95 5.18 -3.52
C ILE A 64 -2.17 5.83 -4.15
N GLU A 65 -2.41 7.07 -3.79
CA GLU A 65 -3.53 7.89 -4.26
C GLU A 65 -3.00 9.00 -5.17
N LYS A 66 -3.68 9.23 -6.30
CA LYS A 66 -3.41 10.40 -7.14
C LYS A 66 -4.12 11.61 -6.57
N MET A 67 -3.36 12.57 -6.10
CA MET A 67 -3.86 13.82 -5.53
C MET A 67 -3.60 14.99 -6.51
N ARG A 68 -4.49 15.96 -6.53
CA ARG A 68 -4.29 17.22 -7.22
C ARG A 68 -4.02 18.33 -6.21
N VAL A 69 -2.87 18.98 -6.34
CA VAL A 69 -2.52 20.16 -5.54
C VAL A 69 -2.31 21.32 -6.53
N GLY A 70 -3.31 22.17 -6.63
CA GLY A 70 -3.36 23.19 -7.69
C GLY A 70 -3.44 22.55 -9.07
N ALA A 71 -2.58 22.99 -10.01
CA ALA A 71 -2.50 22.48 -11.37
C ALA A 71 -1.64 21.20 -11.52
N ARG A 72 -0.96 20.76 -10.45
CA ARG A 72 -0.02 19.64 -10.50
C ARG A 72 -0.60 18.39 -9.84
N GLY A 73 -0.43 17.23 -10.51
CA GLY A 73 -0.72 15.93 -9.93
C GLY A 73 0.44 15.44 -9.07
N HIS A 74 0.14 14.95 -7.88
CA HIS A 74 1.08 14.32 -6.96
C HIS A 74 0.56 12.95 -6.55
N ASN A 75 1.45 12.06 -6.12
CA ASN A 75 1.05 10.82 -5.49
C ASN A 75 1.12 11.00 -3.97
N GLY A 76 0.01 10.72 -3.30
CA GLY A 76 -0.03 10.53 -1.85
C GLY A 76 0.27 9.06 -1.52
N TYR A 77 1.08 8.82 -0.50
CA TYR A 77 1.46 7.49 -0.03
C TYR A 77 0.98 7.29 1.39
N ILE A 78 0.35 6.15 1.64
CA ILE A 78 -0.08 5.69 2.96
C ILE A 78 0.52 4.31 3.19
N ARG A 79 1.27 4.14 4.27
CA ARG A 79 1.83 2.85 4.70
C ARG A 79 1.39 2.57 6.13
N GLY A 80 0.96 1.35 6.39
CA GLY A 80 0.50 0.95 7.72
C GLY A 80 0.20 -0.52 7.82
N CYS A 81 -0.33 -0.91 8.99
CA CYS A 81 -0.95 -2.21 9.21
C CYS A 81 -2.40 -2.18 8.71
N TYR A 82 -2.87 -3.29 8.14
CA TYR A 82 -4.27 -3.45 7.70
C TYR A 82 -5.26 -2.96 8.77
N ASP A 83 -5.04 -3.34 10.02
CA ASP A 83 -5.94 -3.01 11.13
C ASP A 83 -5.86 -1.54 11.60
N GLN A 84 -4.88 -0.76 11.10
CA GLN A 84 -4.53 0.55 11.66
C GLN A 84 -4.47 1.66 10.61
N ILE A 85 -5.05 1.49 9.43
CA ILE A 85 -5.11 2.55 8.41
C ILE A 85 -6.39 3.35 8.54
N PHE A 86 -7.53 2.68 8.45
CA PHE A 86 -8.83 3.36 8.47
C PHE A 86 -9.43 3.36 9.88
N ARG A 87 -9.98 4.51 10.29
CA ARG A 87 -10.63 4.67 11.60
C ARG A 87 -11.75 3.65 11.84
N HIS A 88 -12.51 3.32 10.79
CA HIS A 88 -13.62 2.37 10.85
C HIS A 88 -13.25 0.99 10.26
N GLY A 89 -11.96 0.76 9.98
CA GLY A 89 -11.46 -0.46 9.36
C GLY A 89 -11.73 -0.54 7.85
N PHE A 90 -11.25 -1.62 7.27
CA PHE A 90 -11.57 -2.00 5.89
C PHE A 90 -12.97 -2.61 5.81
N ASN A 91 -13.61 -2.50 4.66
CA ASN A 91 -14.90 -3.11 4.38
C ASN A 91 -14.74 -4.63 4.21
N ASP A 92 -14.94 -5.39 5.28
CA ASP A 92 -14.77 -6.86 5.29
C ASP A 92 -15.75 -7.58 4.34
N SER A 93 -16.85 -6.95 3.93
CA SER A 93 -17.76 -7.48 2.91
C SER A 93 -17.19 -7.37 1.50
N ASN A 94 -16.11 -6.61 1.29
CA ASN A 94 -15.46 -6.43 0.00
C ASN A 94 -14.38 -7.50 -0.21
N LEU A 95 -14.47 -8.24 -1.34
CA LEU A 95 -13.52 -9.29 -1.68
C LEU A 95 -12.06 -8.79 -1.78
N ILE A 96 -11.86 -7.55 -2.26
CA ILE A 96 -10.54 -6.94 -2.35
C ILE A 96 -9.97 -6.72 -0.95
N ALA A 97 -10.74 -6.15 -0.03
CA ALA A 97 -10.33 -5.93 1.37
C ALA A 97 -9.96 -7.26 2.05
N SER A 98 -10.75 -8.30 1.86
CA SER A 98 -10.44 -9.65 2.37
C SER A 98 -9.11 -10.20 1.80
N LYS A 99 -8.85 -10.03 0.50
CA LYS A 99 -7.58 -10.45 -0.10
C LYS A 99 -6.40 -9.67 0.47
N LEU A 100 -6.54 -8.35 0.64
CA LEU A 100 -5.50 -7.50 1.23
C LEU A 100 -5.15 -7.91 2.66
N LYS A 101 -6.12 -8.41 3.42
CA LYS A 101 -5.94 -8.85 4.80
C LYS A 101 -5.03 -10.08 4.92
N TYR A 102 -5.15 -11.03 3.99
CA TYR A 102 -4.58 -12.37 4.16
C TYR A 102 -3.59 -12.80 3.08
N ARG A 103 -3.42 -12.04 2.00
CA ARG A 103 -2.59 -12.42 0.85
C ARG A 103 -1.69 -11.28 0.41
N ASP A 104 -0.56 -11.62 -0.19
CA ASP A 104 0.26 -10.68 -0.93
C ASP A 104 -0.46 -10.36 -2.24
N PHE A 105 -0.94 -9.13 -2.35
CA PHE A 105 -1.87 -8.76 -3.41
C PHE A 105 -1.75 -7.27 -3.74
N CYS A 106 -1.80 -6.93 -5.02
CA CYS A 106 -1.89 -5.56 -5.51
C CYS A 106 -3.01 -5.40 -6.52
N THR A 107 -3.76 -4.32 -6.40
CA THR A 107 -4.80 -3.97 -7.36
C THR A 107 -5.08 -2.47 -7.38
N ARG A 108 -5.70 -1.99 -8.46
CA ARG A 108 -6.36 -0.69 -8.49
C ARG A 108 -7.82 -0.87 -8.13
N THR A 109 -8.34 0.04 -7.32
CA THR A 109 -9.73 0.03 -6.89
C THR A 109 -10.15 1.43 -6.43
N MET A 110 -11.44 1.63 -6.22
CA MET A 110 -11.95 2.88 -5.68
C MET A 110 -11.75 2.91 -4.16
N MET A 111 -11.27 4.03 -3.62
CA MET A 111 -11.04 4.20 -2.17
C MET A 111 -12.32 3.92 -1.37
N SER A 112 -13.46 4.39 -1.87
CA SER A 112 -14.78 4.20 -1.25
C SER A 112 -15.17 2.72 -1.08
N SER A 113 -14.66 1.83 -1.92
CA SER A 113 -14.95 0.39 -1.84
C SER A 113 -14.16 -0.31 -0.73
N LEU A 114 -13.03 0.28 -0.31
CA LEU A 114 -12.15 -0.30 0.70
C LEU A 114 -12.58 0.00 2.14
N ILE A 115 -13.34 1.09 2.36
CA ILE A 115 -13.58 1.63 3.69
C ILE A 115 -14.93 1.17 4.24
N ALA A 116 -14.93 0.69 5.50
CA ALA A 116 -16.14 0.35 6.23
C ALA A 116 -16.80 1.61 6.80
N ARG A 117 -17.40 2.43 5.93
CA ARG A 117 -18.07 3.67 6.33
C ARG A 117 -19.39 3.86 5.58
N ARG A 118 -20.38 4.48 6.27
CA ARG A 118 -21.68 4.83 5.65
C ARG A 118 -21.57 6.03 4.72
N ASP A 119 -20.81 7.06 5.14
CA ASP A 119 -20.57 8.26 4.33
C ASP A 119 -19.38 7.97 3.41
N LYS A 120 -19.63 7.88 2.13
CA LYS A 120 -18.58 7.59 1.15
C LYS A 120 -17.63 8.77 1.01
N PRO A 121 -16.31 8.57 1.18
CA PRO A 121 -15.31 9.57 0.80
C PRO A 121 -15.40 9.83 -0.71
N PRO A 122 -14.76 10.91 -1.21
CA PRO A 122 -14.62 11.15 -2.64
C PRO A 122 -14.12 9.89 -3.33
N ASP A 123 -14.74 9.54 -4.45
CA ASP A 123 -14.46 8.29 -5.14
C ASP A 123 -13.21 8.45 -6.00
N THR A 124 -12.04 8.21 -5.38
CA THR A 124 -10.73 8.27 -6.02
C THR A 124 -10.20 6.87 -6.29
N GLU A 125 -9.62 6.67 -7.49
CA GLU A 125 -8.91 5.44 -7.80
C GLU A 125 -7.57 5.40 -7.10
N VAL A 126 -7.29 4.31 -6.39
CA VAL A 126 -6.04 4.07 -5.69
C VAL A 126 -5.38 2.78 -6.16
N LEU A 127 -4.05 2.74 -6.12
CA LEU A 127 -3.30 1.49 -6.14
C LEU A 127 -3.12 1.04 -4.69
N VAL A 128 -3.61 -0.14 -4.36
CA VAL A 128 -3.44 -0.73 -3.04
C VAL A 128 -2.69 -2.04 -3.14
N CYS A 129 -1.72 -2.22 -2.27
CA CYS A 129 -0.89 -3.42 -2.15
C CYS A 129 -0.85 -3.91 -0.72
N SER A 130 -0.79 -5.22 -0.53
CA SER A 130 -0.58 -5.87 0.75
C SER A 130 0.57 -6.87 0.68
N CYS A 131 1.25 -7.07 1.80
CA CYS A 131 2.31 -8.04 1.96
C CYS A 131 2.45 -8.49 3.41
N ARG A 132 2.99 -9.71 3.63
CA ARG A 132 3.00 -10.36 4.94
C ARG A 132 4.32 -10.24 5.69
N ASP A 133 5.44 -10.08 5.00
CA ASP A 133 6.76 -10.05 5.63
C ASP A 133 6.97 -8.77 6.45
N THR A 134 7.87 -8.84 7.43
CA THR A 134 8.26 -7.68 8.24
C THR A 134 8.79 -6.56 7.35
N LEU A 135 8.22 -5.36 7.51
CA LEU A 135 8.57 -4.13 6.79
C LEU A 135 8.46 -4.24 5.25
N CYS A 136 7.70 -5.21 4.76
CA CYS A 136 7.56 -5.47 3.32
C CYS A 136 6.89 -4.30 2.57
N ASN A 137 6.03 -3.52 3.23
CA ASN A 137 5.41 -2.34 2.62
C ASN A 137 6.38 -1.16 2.43
N GLY A 138 7.67 -1.34 2.76
CA GLY A 138 8.74 -0.37 2.49
C GLY A 138 9.30 -0.45 1.09
N SER A 139 9.31 -1.63 0.47
CA SER A 139 9.93 -1.82 -0.83
C SER A 139 8.95 -1.61 -1.98
N THR A 140 9.45 -1.05 -3.07
CA THR A 140 8.82 -1.04 -4.39
C THR A 140 8.87 -2.42 -5.08
N ARG A 141 9.21 -3.48 -4.35
CA ARG A 141 9.34 -4.87 -4.89
C ARG A 141 8.07 -5.35 -5.59
N LEU A 142 6.92 -4.79 -5.26
CA LEU A 142 5.66 -5.04 -5.97
C LEU A 142 5.67 -4.53 -7.44
N GLN A 143 6.59 -3.63 -7.81
CA GLN A 143 6.84 -3.23 -9.19
C GLN A 143 7.84 -4.19 -9.90
N SER A 144 8.69 -4.91 -9.16
CA SER A 144 9.73 -5.79 -9.70
C SER A 144 9.17 -7.05 -10.37
N LEU A 145 8.02 -7.56 -9.96
CA LEU A 145 7.39 -8.73 -10.60
C LEU A 145 7.00 -8.47 -12.06
N LYS A 146 6.61 -7.23 -12.40
CA LYS A 146 6.31 -6.87 -13.80
C LYS A 146 7.58 -6.75 -14.66
N ALA A 147 8.68 -6.26 -14.11
CA ALA A 147 9.95 -6.14 -14.82
C ALA A 147 10.57 -7.52 -15.12
N GLY A 148 10.49 -8.48 -14.20
CA GLY A 148 10.99 -9.86 -14.39
C GLY A 148 10.26 -10.61 -15.50
N VAL A 149 8.93 -10.47 -15.56
CA VAL A 149 8.11 -11.12 -16.61
C VAL A 149 8.41 -10.52 -17.98
N GLN A 150 8.56 -9.19 -18.09
CA GLN A 150 8.93 -8.56 -19.38
C GLN A 150 10.32 -8.98 -19.86
N LEU A 151 11.31 -9.12 -18.98
CA LEU A 151 12.64 -9.59 -19.35
C LEU A 151 12.61 -11.05 -19.86
N LEU A 152 11.79 -11.90 -19.24
CA LEU A 152 11.63 -13.29 -19.67
C LEU A 152 11.01 -13.36 -21.08
N PHE A 153 9.99 -12.56 -21.37
CA PHE A 153 9.39 -12.49 -22.70
C PHE A 153 10.38 -12.01 -23.78
N ILE A 154 11.22 -11.02 -23.48
CA ILE A 154 12.25 -10.53 -24.40
C ILE A 154 13.29 -11.61 -24.68
N LEU A 155 13.74 -12.35 -23.67
CA LEU A 155 14.71 -13.43 -23.84
C LEU A 155 14.16 -14.60 -24.67
N ILE A 156 12.88 -14.96 -24.47
CA ILE A 156 12.22 -16.01 -25.25
C ILE A 156 12.06 -15.59 -26.71
N THR A 157 11.67 -14.33 -27.00
CA THR A 157 11.53 -13.85 -28.38
C THR A 157 12.89 -13.76 -29.09
N LEU A 158 13.95 -13.34 -28.43
CA LEU A 158 15.30 -13.29 -28.99
C LEU A 158 15.89 -14.68 -29.27
N SER A 159 15.58 -15.69 -28.46
CA SER A 159 15.98 -17.05 -28.71
C SER A 159 15.22 -17.72 -29.88
N ALA A 160 13.92 -17.38 -30.03
CA ALA A 160 13.11 -17.85 -31.16
C ALA A 160 13.59 -17.29 -32.50
N ILE A 161 14.04 -16.03 -32.54
CA ILE A 161 14.55 -15.40 -33.77
C ILE A 161 15.89 -16.08 -34.21
N ARG A 162 16.75 -16.48 -33.27
CA ARG A 162 18.03 -17.17 -33.59
C ARG A 162 17.86 -18.56 -34.17
N HIS A 163 16.70 -19.21 -34.01
CA HIS A 163 16.43 -20.53 -34.55
C HIS A 163 15.77 -20.52 -35.94
N VAL A 164 15.45 -19.33 -36.48
CA VAL A 164 14.86 -19.21 -37.83
C VAL A 164 15.92 -18.90 -38.89
N ASP A 165 17.13 -18.52 -38.52
CA ASP A 165 18.24 -18.16 -39.42
C ASP A 165 19.26 -19.26 -39.61
N VAL A 166 18.87 -20.57 -39.51
CA VAL A 166 19.73 -21.73 -39.83
C VAL A 166 19.03 -22.63 -40.86
#